data_d28d9fbaa41664fcf25f04f34eea265d
#
_entry.id   d28d9fbaa41664fcf25f04f34eea265d
#
_cell.length_a   1.000
_cell.length_b   1.000
_cell.length_c   1.000
_cell.angle_alpha   90.00
_cell.angle_beta   90.00
_cell.angle_gamma   90.00
#
_symmetry.space_group_name_H-M   'P 1'
#
loop_
_entity.id
_entity.type
_entity.pdbx_description
1 polymer ?
#
loop_
_entity_poly.entity_id
_entity_poly.type
_entity_poly.pdbx_seq_one_letter_code
_entity_poly.pdbx_strand_id
1 'polypeptide(L)'
;MNSTEALVLGPLVRYVDATCASVWVETRDAGSVVVRALDRSWEAKTFRVHGHHYALVEVDDLEPGTVARYTVEVDGQAAWPPPETVYPPSFIATWKPGKRLRMAYGSCRTSVRHDKDGNKSHGVDAMRAYALQMARSEPDGPMRWPDLVLFLGDQVYADETTDEMREFIESRRDIDEAPWTELRDYEEYAHLYKLAWTDEANRWLLSTLPSAMIFDDHDIRDDWNTSLEWKEEMEATSWWHRRVVSGLASYWVYQHLGNMSPEQREQDEIWQQIKSYDGEGELDVTDDLDALADRVDQEPTCYRWSYSRDFDDVRLVVVDSRAARVLEDKHRSILDDEELAWLDDQMRGGVRHLLVGTSLPFMLSEGLHYLESWNEALVHGAWGKVGSRFGEKLRQTVDLEHWAAFQSGFQDLAEMAISVADGKRGDAPETVTFLSGDVHHSYVSEVERDQGSRIVQAVCSPIRNPLPRSMRFATAFMSYGLAAPMGALAARSAKVPKPPFRWHLIKGPWFDNNLATLEDTVQGLKLTWETGVVDGDEHEHPGLKEVAAVTLSPRSAGGGSTGQVPSPARRLVSRVSTWRARRLPGRARRSRRPR
;
A
#
# COMPACT_ATOMS: atom_id res chain seq x y z
N MET A 1 25.05 27.59 -10.62
CA MET A 1 24.48 26.36 -10.03
C MET A 1 23.72 25.65 -11.12
N ASN A 2 23.89 24.36 -11.31
CA ASN A 2 23.11 23.63 -12.31
C ASN A 2 21.66 23.55 -11.84
N SER A 3 20.68 23.87 -12.70
CA SER A 3 19.25 23.90 -12.39
C SER A 3 18.66 22.58 -11.86
N THR A 4 19.35 21.45 -12.11
CA THR A 4 19.00 20.12 -11.61
C THR A 4 19.34 19.90 -10.12
N GLU A 5 20.03 20.83 -9.49
CA GLU A 5 20.45 20.73 -8.10
C GLU A 5 19.47 21.37 -7.10
N ALA A 6 18.45 22.11 -7.56
CA ALA A 6 17.53 22.82 -6.67
C ALA A 6 16.50 21.89 -5.98
N LEU A 7 16.08 20.80 -6.64
CA LEU A 7 15.16 19.81 -6.05
C LEU A 7 15.91 18.61 -5.49
N VAL A 8 15.72 18.31 -4.22
CA VAL A 8 16.17 17.08 -3.56
C VAL A 8 15.26 15.93 -3.97
N LEU A 9 13.93 16.12 -3.85
CA LEU A 9 12.88 15.17 -4.24
C LEU A 9 11.73 15.85 -4.96
N GLY A 10 10.97 15.04 -5.68
CA GLY A 10 9.82 15.51 -6.45
C GLY A 10 10.21 16.07 -7.83
N PRO A 11 9.27 16.74 -8.52
CA PRO A 11 7.91 16.98 -8.06
C PRO A 11 7.10 15.68 -7.97
N LEU A 12 6.17 15.61 -7.01
CA LEU A 12 5.16 14.58 -6.91
C LEU A 12 3.78 15.22 -7.13
N VAL A 13 3.00 14.73 -8.09
CA VAL A 13 1.57 15.07 -8.18
C VAL A 13 0.85 14.28 -7.10
N ARG A 14 0.12 14.98 -6.23
CA ARG A 14 -0.48 14.36 -5.06
C ARG A 14 -2.00 14.33 -5.14
N TYR A 15 -2.70 15.22 -4.45
CA TYR A 15 -4.15 15.31 -4.59
C TYR A 15 -4.53 15.89 -5.96
N VAL A 16 -5.54 15.30 -6.59
CA VAL A 16 -6.17 15.83 -7.81
C VAL A 16 -7.66 15.54 -7.78
N ASP A 17 -8.47 16.56 -8.07
CA ASP A 17 -9.90 16.43 -8.32
C ASP A 17 -10.30 17.03 -9.68
N ALA A 18 -11.56 17.44 -9.84
CA ALA A 18 -12.04 18.01 -11.08
C ALA A 18 -11.50 19.42 -11.37
N THR A 19 -11.10 20.17 -10.36
CA THR A 19 -10.80 21.62 -10.49
C THR A 19 -9.48 22.04 -9.86
N CYS A 20 -8.83 21.13 -9.13
CA CYS A 20 -7.56 21.42 -8.50
C CYS A 20 -6.57 20.24 -8.54
N ALA A 21 -5.32 20.55 -8.29
CA ALA A 21 -4.23 19.60 -8.09
C ALA A 21 -3.27 20.14 -7.03
N SER A 22 -2.44 19.27 -6.45
CA SER A 22 -1.31 19.68 -5.62
C SER A 22 -0.02 19.04 -6.10
N VAL A 23 1.07 19.82 -6.06
CA VAL A 23 2.41 19.39 -6.44
C VAL A 23 3.34 19.59 -5.26
N TRP A 24 3.88 18.49 -4.77
CA TRP A 24 4.80 18.47 -3.63
C TRP A 24 6.26 18.39 -4.09
N VAL A 25 7.15 19.11 -3.41
CA VAL A 25 8.60 19.09 -3.64
C VAL A 25 9.37 19.19 -2.33
N GLU A 26 10.60 18.65 -2.33
CA GLU A 26 11.67 18.94 -1.38
C GLU A 26 12.76 19.71 -2.11
N THR A 27 13.15 20.87 -1.60
CA THR A 27 14.18 21.73 -2.16
C THR A 27 15.47 21.65 -1.34
N ARG A 28 16.60 22.03 -1.94
CA ARG A 28 17.89 22.08 -1.24
C ARG A 28 17.96 23.22 -0.24
N ASP A 29 17.42 24.36 -0.62
CA ASP A 29 17.48 25.60 0.14
C ASP A 29 16.07 26.16 0.29
N ALA A 30 15.85 27.01 1.31
CA ALA A 30 14.64 27.80 1.45
C ALA A 30 14.40 28.68 0.24
N GLY A 31 13.16 28.77 -0.25
CA GLY A 31 12.87 29.59 -1.43
C GLY A 31 11.40 29.59 -1.84
N SER A 32 11.15 30.10 -3.03
CA SER A 32 9.85 30.11 -3.68
C SER A 32 9.79 29.02 -4.75
N VAL A 33 8.72 28.22 -4.71
CA VAL A 33 8.45 27.17 -5.69
C VAL A 33 7.27 27.57 -6.56
N VAL A 34 7.46 27.57 -7.87
CA VAL A 34 6.43 27.96 -8.85
C VAL A 34 6.13 26.79 -9.77
N VAL A 35 4.87 26.40 -9.84
CA VAL A 35 4.34 25.47 -10.85
C VAL A 35 3.75 26.29 -12.00
N ARG A 36 4.14 25.98 -13.24
CA ARG A 36 3.61 26.63 -14.45
C ARG A 36 2.90 25.62 -15.34
N ALA A 37 1.68 25.95 -15.72
CA ALA A 37 0.88 25.20 -16.69
C ALA A 37 -0.17 26.14 -17.33
N LEU A 38 -0.62 25.87 -18.56
CA LEU A 38 -1.72 26.59 -19.23
C LEU A 38 -1.53 28.12 -19.26
N ASP A 39 -0.30 28.61 -19.46
CA ASP A 39 0.06 30.04 -19.38
C ASP A 39 -0.27 30.71 -18.03
N ARG A 40 -0.42 29.93 -16.98
CA ARG A 40 -0.66 30.36 -15.59
C ARG A 40 0.49 29.87 -14.68
N SER A 41 0.55 30.43 -13.48
CA SER A 41 1.52 30.04 -12.46
C SER A 41 0.88 30.05 -11.08
N TRP A 42 1.29 29.10 -10.25
CA TRP A 42 0.93 28.95 -8.84
C TRP A 42 2.21 28.87 -8.03
N GLU A 43 2.25 29.54 -6.90
CA GLU A 43 3.45 29.73 -6.10
C GLU A 43 3.21 29.31 -4.65
N ALA A 44 4.22 28.70 -4.03
CA ALA A 44 4.28 28.46 -2.60
C ALA A 44 5.69 28.75 -2.08
N LYS A 45 5.79 29.32 -0.88
CA LYS A 45 7.06 29.38 -0.16
C LYS A 45 7.37 28.03 0.46
N THR A 46 8.64 27.70 0.63
CA THR A 46 9.04 26.53 1.41
C THR A 46 8.75 26.74 2.89
N PHE A 47 8.51 25.63 3.58
CA PHE A 47 8.50 25.50 5.02
C PHE A 47 9.57 24.51 5.45
N ARG A 48 10.07 24.62 6.68
CA ARG A 48 11.17 23.82 7.18
C ARG A 48 10.72 22.82 8.22
N VAL A 49 11.25 21.58 8.10
CA VAL A 49 11.14 20.52 9.10
C VAL A 49 12.50 19.89 9.27
N HIS A 50 13.07 19.89 10.48
CA HIS A 50 14.39 19.35 10.81
C HIS A 50 15.53 19.78 9.86
N GLY A 51 15.44 21.01 9.33
CA GLY A 51 16.46 21.54 8.41
C GLY A 51 16.25 21.21 6.94
N HIS A 52 15.25 20.44 6.59
CA HIS A 52 14.80 20.18 5.22
C HIS A 52 13.72 21.17 4.79
N HIS A 53 13.65 21.47 3.51
CA HIS A 53 12.80 22.51 2.93
C HIS A 53 11.76 21.89 2.00
N TYR A 54 10.49 22.09 2.30
CA TYR A 54 9.37 21.48 1.57
C TYR A 54 8.40 22.51 1.06
N ALA A 55 7.75 22.23 -0.06
CA ALA A 55 6.61 23.01 -0.52
C ALA A 55 5.52 22.11 -1.09
N LEU A 56 4.27 22.47 -0.84
CA LEU A 56 3.11 21.96 -1.54
C LEU A 56 2.47 23.12 -2.32
N VAL A 57 2.56 23.08 -3.64
CA VAL A 57 1.94 24.09 -4.49
C VAL A 57 0.52 23.65 -4.81
N GLU A 58 -0.46 24.44 -4.38
CA GLU A 58 -1.88 24.25 -4.71
C GLU A 58 -2.15 24.85 -6.10
N VAL A 59 -2.57 24.01 -7.03
CA VAL A 59 -2.89 24.37 -8.43
C VAL A 59 -4.40 24.35 -8.58
N ASP A 60 -5.02 25.50 -8.47
CA ASP A 60 -6.47 25.72 -8.41
C ASP A 60 -7.05 26.30 -9.69
N ASP A 61 -8.40 26.47 -9.72
CA ASP A 61 -9.17 27.03 -10.84
C ASP A 61 -8.89 26.33 -12.19
N LEU A 62 -8.71 25.02 -12.18
CA LEU A 62 -8.58 24.22 -13.39
C LEU A 62 -9.97 23.81 -13.91
N GLU A 63 -10.08 23.61 -15.20
CA GLU A 63 -11.29 23.05 -15.81
C GLU A 63 -11.31 21.51 -15.65
N PRO A 64 -12.49 20.92 -15.42
CA PRO A 64 -12.63 19.47 -15.37
C PRO A 64 -12.16 18.78 -16.65
N GLY A 65 -11.35 17.72 -16.49
CA GLY A 65 -10.79 16.98 -17.63
C GLY A 65 -9.64 17.69 -18.34
N THR A 66 -9.02 18.67 -17.70
CA THR A 66 -7.77 19.29 -18.17
C THR A 66 -6.63 18.28 -18.12
N VAL A 67 -5.83 18.23 -19.21
CA VAL A 67 -4.54 17.53 -19.26
C VAL A 67 -3.48 18.53 -19.67
N ALA A 68 -2.70 19.01 -18.72
CA ALA A 68 -1.76 20.11 -18.93
C ALA A 68 -0.33 19.69 -18.59
N ARG A 69 0.59 19.93 -19.52
CA ARG A 69 2.03 19.86 -19.22
C ARG A 69 2.38 20.93 -18.20
N TYR A 70 3.24 20.59 -17.26
CA TYR A 70 3.69 21.56 -16.28
C TYR A 70 5.22 21.55 -16.11
N THR A 71 5.73 22.62 -15.55
CA THR A 71 7.13 22.79 -15.16
C THR A 71 7.20 23.30 -13.73
N VAL A 72 8.33 23.08 -13.06
CA VAL A 72 8.60 23.62 -11.73
C VAL A 72 9.82 24.52 -11.79
N GLU A 73 9.72 25.71 -11.20
CA GLU A 73 10.81 26.64 -10.97
C GLU A 73 11.05 26.78 -9.45
N VAL A 74 12.30 26.93 -9.05
CA VAL A 74 12.70 27.29 -7.69
C VAL A 74 13.49 28.59 -7.77
N ASP A 75 13.06 29.63 -7.06
CA ASP A 75 13.63 30.98 -7.10
C ASP A 75 13.83 31.52 -8.53
N GLY A 76 12.85 31.27 -9.41
CA GLY A 76 12.84 31.70 -10.79
C GLY A 76 13.79 30.92 -11.72
N GLN A 77 14.39 29.83 -11.25
CA GLN A 77 15.21 28.93 -12.05
C GLN A 77 14.46 27.64 -12.34
N ALA A 78 14.48 27.18 -13.61
CA ALA A 78 13.87 25.93 -14.02
C ALA A 78 14.47 24.75 -13.23
N ALA A 79 13.64 23.97 -12.56
CA ALA A 79 14.03 22.83 -11.73
C ALA A 79 13.43 21.50 -12.23
N TRP A 80 12.29 21.54 -12.94
CA TRP A 80 11.65 20.39 -13.56
C TRP A 80 10.98 20.73 -14.88
N PRO A 81 11.06 19.88 -15.94
CA PRO A 81 11.85 18.64 -16.00
C PRO A 81 13.36 18.91 -16.08
N PRO A 82 14.23 17.92 -15.77
CA PRO A 82 15.65 18.03 -16.00
C PRO A 82 15.96 18.29 -17.50
N PRO A 83 16.99 19.10 -17.84
CA PRO A 83 17.27 19.48 -19.23
C PRO A 83 17.53 18.31 -20.19
N GLU A 84 18.13 17.22 -19.68
CA GLU A 84 18.53 16.05 -20.47
C GLU A 84 17.62 14.84 -20.24
N THR A 85 16.37 15.05 -19.74
CA THR A 85 15.45 13.95 -19.49
C THR A 85 15.07 13.20 -20.77
N VAL A 86 15.05 11.87 -20.69
CA VAL A 86 14.57 11.00 -21.77
C VAL A 86 13.06 10.68 -21.64
N TYR A 87 12.45 11.10 -20.54
CA TYR A 87 11.04 10.83 -20.24
C TYR A 87 10.12 11.87 -20.92
N PRO A 88 8.87 11.48 -21.22
CA PRO A 88 7.87 12.42 -21.69
C PRO A 88 7.63 13.56 -20.69
N PRO A 89 7.09 14.71 -21.10
CA PRO A 89 6.69 15.77 -20.20
C PRO A 89 5.73 15.27 -19.13
N SER A 90 5.89 15.73 -17.89
CA SER A 90 4.95 15.49 -16.80
C SER A 90 3.66 16.26 -16.99
N PHE A 91 2.55 15.72 -16.49
CA PHE A 91 1.23 16.31 -16.65
C PHE A 91 0.51 16.47 -15.30
N ILE A 92 -0.33 17.50 -15.22
CA ILE A 92 -1.46 17.57 -14.30
C ILE A 92 -2.70 17.19 -15.10
N ALA A 93 -3.44 16.18 -14.61
CA ALA A 93 -4.65 15.70 -15.27
C ALA A 93 -5.82 15.72 -14.28
N THR A 94 -6.71 16.73 -14.38
CA THR A 94 -7.88 16.84 -13.52
C THR A 94 -8.93 15.78 -13.85
N TRP A 95 -9.73 15.41 -12.85
CA TRP A 95 -10.81 14.45 -13.05
C TRP A 95 -11.84 14.98 -14.05
N LYS A 96 -12.22 14.14 -14.99
CA LYS A 96 -13.28 14.45 -15.95
C LYS A 96 -14.57 13.74 -15.53
N PRO A 97 -15.63 14.46 -15.19
CA PRO A 97 -16.92 13.86 -14.85
C PRO A 97 -17.41 12.88 -15.92
N GLY A 98 -17.91 11.74 -15.50
CA GLY A 98 -18.34 10.65 -16.36
C GLY A 98 -17.21 9.77 -16.92
N LYS A 99 -15.96 10.02 -16.57
CA LYS A 99 -14.83 9.15 -16.89
C LYS A 99 -14.85 7.92 -15.97
N ARG A 100 -14.52 6.76 -16.52
CA ARG A 100 -14.33 5.54 -15.72
C ARG A 100 -12.95 5.51 -15.10
N LEU A 101 -12.89 5.23 -13.80
CA LEU A 101 -11.64 5.17 -13.05
C LEU A 101 -10.72 4.05 -13.55
N ARG A 102 -9.44 4.37 -13.71
CA ARG A 102 -8.33 3.43 -13.79
C ARG A 102 -7.29 3.79 -12.75
N MET A 103 -6.96 2.88 -11.85
CA MET A 103 -6.04 3.12 -10.75
C MET A 103 -4.99 2.01 -10.71
N ALA A 104 -3.72 2.38 -10.47
CA ALA A 104 -2.69 1.41 -10.09
C ALA A 104 -2.59 1.33 -8.57
N TYR A 105 -2.24 0.17 -8.01
CA TYR A 105 -2.01 0.03 -6.57
C TYR A 105 -1.03 -1.09 -6.24
N GLY A 106 -0.40 -0.99 -5.07
CA GLY A 106 0.50 -1.99 -4.51
C GLY A 106 1.13 -1.54 -3.20
N SER A 107 2.01 -2.36 -2.63
CA SER A 107 2.67 -2.14 -1.34
C SER A 107 4.07 -2.75 -1.30
N CYS A 108 4.80 -2.57 -0.21
CA CYS A 108 6.03 -3.29 0.12
C CYS A 108 7.11 -3.12 -0.96
N ARG A 109 7.74 -1.93 -0.97
CA ARG A 109 8.75 -1.59 -1.96
C ARG A 109 10.09 -1.23 -1.33
N THR A 110 11.04 -2.15 -1.35
CA THR A 110 12.43 -1.93 -0.91
C THR A 110 13.25 -1.20 -1.99
N SER A 111 14.01 -0.18 -1.58
CA SER A 111 14.82 0.67 -2.45
C SER A 111 16.23 0.11 -2.61
N VAL A 112 16.41 -0.90 -3.44
CA VAL A 112 17.72 -1.43 -3.83
C VAL A 112 18.02 -1.09 -5.28
N ARG A 113 19.29 -1.17 -5.69
CA ARG A 113 19.75 -0.86 -7.06
C ARG A 113 18.94 -1.61 -8.12
N HIS A 114 18.75 -0.97 -9.27
CA HIS A 114 18.03 -1.54 -10.42
C HIS A 114 18.99 -2.24 -11.40
N ASP A 115 20.00 -2.93 -10.87
CA ASP A 115 21.00 -3.68 -11.60
C ASP A 115 20.82 -5.21 -11.43
N LYS A 116 21.78 -5.98 -11.93
CA LYS A 116 21.76 -7.44 -11.86
C LYS A 116 21.75 -7.98 -10.42
N ASP A 117 22.48 -7.35 -9.52
CA ASP A 117 22.62 -7.82 -8.14
C ASP A 117 21.37 -7.46 -7.32
N GLY A 118 20.85 -6.25 -7.46
CA GLY A 118 19.58 -5.83 -6.85
C GLY A 118 18.39 -6.67 -7.36
N ASN A 119 18.33 -6.95 -8.67
CA ASN A 119 17.29 -7.80 -9.23
C ASN A 119 17.44 -9.29 -8.82
N LYS A 120 18.65 -9.74 -8.52
CA LYS A 120 18.89 -11.09 -8.00
C LYS A 120 18.45 -11.24 -6.54
N SER A 121 18.66 -10.24 -5.71
CA SER A 121 18.30 -10.26 -4.29
C SER A 121 16.82 -10.00 -4.05
N HIS A 122 16.25 -8.95 -4.67
CA HIS A 122 14.88 -8.47 -4.40
C HIS A 122 13.94 -8.59 -5.61
N GLY A 123 14.39 -9.17 -6.73
CA GLY A 123 13.59 -9.20 -7.95
C GLY A 123 13.51 -7.84 -8.65
N VAL A 124 12.83 -7.81 -9.79
CA VAL A 124 12.60 -6.59 -10.57
C VAL A 124 11.59 -5.71 -9.84
N ASP A 125 11.84 -4.40 -9.79
CA ASP A 125 10.90 -3.40 -9.31
C ASP A 125 9.72 -3.27 -10.29
N ALA A 126 8.53 -3.69 -9.85
CA ALA A 126 7.35 -3.68 -10.70
C ALA A 126 6.86 -2.26 -11.01
N MET A 127 7.00 -1.32 -10.06
CA MET A 127 6.67 0.10 -10.27
C MET A 127 7.57 0.72 -11.32
N ARG A 128 8.88 0.47 -11.27
CA ARG A 128 9.83 0.96 -12.26
C ARG A 128 9.56 0.38 -13.65
N ALA A 129 9.30 -0.93 -13.74
CA ALA A 129 8.93 -1.57 -15.00
C ALA A 129 7.65 -0.95 -15.59
N TYR A 130 6.67 -0.66 -14.72
CA TYR A 130 5.43 0.02 -15.10
C TYR A 130 5.69 1.44 -15.59
N ALA A 131 6.51 2.22 -14.88
CA ALA A 131 6.91 3.57 -15.28
C ALA A 131 7.58 3.60 -16.65
N LEU A 132 8.53 2.70 -16.89
CA LEU A 132 9.23 2.59 -18.18
C LEU A 132 8.29 2.19 -19.33
N GLN A 133 7.34 1.30 -19.07
CA GLN A 133 6.34 0.92 -20.07
C GLN A 133 5.37 2.09 -20.35
N MET A 134 4.95 2.80 -19.30
CA MET A 134 4.10 3.98 -19.41
C MET A 134 4.78 5.10 -20.21
N ALA A 135 6.07 5.35 -19.97
CA ALA A 135 6.85 6.35 -20.70
C ALA A 135 7.00 6.06 -22.21
N ARG A 136 6.91 4.79 -22.60
CA ARG A 136 6.95 4.35 -24.00
C ARG A 136 5.58 4.36 -24.69
N SER A 137 4.51 4.67 -23.96
CA SER A 137 3.14 4.67 -24.44
C SER A 137 2.55 6.08 -24.44
N GLU A 138 1.47 6.29 -25.19
CA GLU A 138 0.68 7.52 -25.10
C GLU A 138 -0.40 7.39 -24.00
N PRO A 139 -0.81 8.50 -23.34
CA PRO A 139 -1.80 8.46 -22.26
C PRO A 139 -3.10 7.73 -22.62
N ASP A 140 -3.60 7.93 -23.84
CA ASP A 140 -4.81 7.31 -24.37
C ASP A 140 -4.54 6.11 -25.30
N GLY A 141 -3.29 5.63 -25.31
CA GLY A 141 -2.85 4.48 -26.11
C GLY A 141 -3.37 3.14 -25.61
N PRO A 142 -2.88 2.00 -26.18
CA PRO A 142 -3.26 0.66 -25.74
C PRO A 142 -3.01 0.40 -24.24
N MET A 143 -1.96 1.01 -23.68
CA MET A 143 -1.75 1.12 -22.23
C MET A 143 -2.28 2.47 -21.77
N ARG A 144 -3.57 2.56 -21.49
CA ARG A 144 -4.16 3.76 -20.88
C ARG A 144 -3.50 4.04 -19.54
N TRP A 145 -3.03 5.27 -19.34
CA TRP A 145 -2.41 5.66 -18.07
C TRP A 145 -3.42 5.65 -16.91
N PRO A 146 -3.00 5.27 -15.71
CA PRO A 146 -3.85 5.39 -14.52
C PRO A 146 -4.21 6.85 -14.20
N ASP A 147 -5.34 7.03 -13.55
CA ASP A 147 -5.79 8.30 -13.01
C ASP A 147 -5.20 8.57 -11.62
N LEU A 148 -4.73 7.50 -10.95
CA LEU A 148 -4.18 7.51 -9.59
C LEU A 148 -3.27 6.30 -9.40
N VAL A 149 -2.21 6.46 -8.62
CA VAL A 149 -1.48 5.35 -8.00
C VAL A 149 -1.70 5.38 -6.49
N LEU A 150 -2.11 4.23 -5.92
CA LEU A 150 -2.37 4.05 -4.50
C LEU A 150 -1.32 3.11 -3.89
N PHE A 151 -0.60 3.59 -2.90
CA PHE A 151 0.36 2.81 -2.15
C PHE A 151 -0.22 2.42 -0.79
N LEU A 152 -0.27 1.13 -0.54
CA LEU A 152 -0.93 0.52 0.62
C LEU A 152 0.09 -0.05 1.60
N GLY A 153 0.96 0.82 2.11
CA GLY A 153 1.98 0.49 3.11
C GLY A 153 3.37 0.23 2.56
N ASP A 154 4.35 0.29 3.43
CA ASP A 154 5.78 0.02 3.22
C ASP A 154 6.38 0.72 2.01
N GLN A 155 6.20 2.04 1.97
CA GLN A 155 6.89 2.85 0.98
C GLN A 155 8.38 2.96 1.29
N VAL A 156 8.72 2.81 2.55
CA VAL A 156 10.08 2.78 3.08
C VAL A 156 10.19 1.70 4.17
N TYR A 157 11.40 1.15 4.35
CA TYR A 157 11.71 0.14 5.35
C TYR A 157 12.68 0.74 6.37
N ALA A 158 12.14 1.25 7.48
CA ALA A 158 12.92 1.95 8.49
C ALA A 158 13.75 1.01 9.39
N ASP A 159 13.45 -0.26 9.39
CA ASP A 159 14.07 -1.33 10.16
C ASP A 159 14.89 -2.32 9.30
N GLU A 160 14.42 -2.65 8.11
CA GLU A 160 15.14 -3.49 7.15
C GLU A 160 15.92 -2.65 6.15
N THR A 161 16.97 -1.97 6.62
CA THR A 161 17.74 -1.01 5.83
C THR A 161 18.61 -1.66 4.77
N THR A 162 18.71 -1.02 3.60
CA THR A 162 19.62 -1.42 2.51
C THR A 162 21.06 -1.08 2.84
N ASP A 163 22.03 -1.65 2.09
CA ASP A 163 23.46 -1.35 2.28
C ASP A 163 23.75 0.15 2.13
N GLU A 164 23.13 0.83 1.16
CA GLU A 164 23.27 2.27 0.95
C GLU A 164 22.75 3.08 2.14
N MET A 165 21.63 2.65 2.73
CA MET A 165 21.10 3.29 3.94
C MET A 165 21.99 3.04 5.15
N ARG A 166 22.54 1.84 5.30
CA ARG A 166 23.50 1.50 6.38
C ARG A 166 24.78 2.32 6.30
N GLU A 167 25.34 2.49 5.11
CA GLU A 167 26.49 3.37 4.88
C GLU A 167 26.20 4.81 5.33
N PHE A 168 25.00 5.31 5.05
CA PHE A 168 24.59 6.64 5.50
C PHE A 168 24.47 6.71 7.03
N ILE A 169 23.83 5.73 7.67
CA ILE A 169 23.69 5.66 9.13
C ILE A 169 25.07 5.59 9.80
N GLU A 170 25.98 4.72 9.31
CA GLU A 170 27.34 4.55 9.83
C GLU A 170 28.17 5.83 9.71
N SER A 171 27.94 6.64 8.68
CA SER A 171 28.60 7.94 8.53
C SER A 171 28.17 8.97 9.60
N ARG A 172 27.04 8.76 10.27
CA ARG A 172 26.43 9.70 11.24
C ARG A 172 26.55 9.24 12.69
N ARG A 173 26.59 7.94 12.94
CA ARG A 173 26.58 7.36 14.28
C ARG A 173 27.18 5.96 14.32
N ASP A 174 27.49 5.51 15.52
CA ASP A 174 27.93 4.14 15.76
C ASP A 174 26.75 3.16 15.58
N ILE A 175 26.90 2.22 14.65
CA ILE A 175 25.91 1.17 14.37
C ILE A 175 25.99 -0.02 15.32
N ASP A 176 26.98 -0.08 16.20
CA ASP A 176 27.04 -1.06 17.30
C ASP A 176 26.17 -0.65 18.50
N GLU A 177 25.67 0.60 18.51
CA GLU A 177 24.69 1.12 19.47
C GLU A 177 23.26 1.07 18.91
N ALA A 178 22.27 0.75 19.78
CA ALA A 178 20.86 0.70 19.38
C ALA A 178 20.37 2.09 18.86
N PRO A 179 19.55 2.09 17.85
CA PRO A 179 18.88 0.98 17.18
C PRO A 179 19.69 0.30 16.05
N TRP A 180 20.98 0.16 16.21
CA TRP A 180 21.90 -0.51 15.30
C TRP A 180 21.83 0.06 13.88
N THR A 181 21.47 -0.76 12.90
CA THR A 181 21.29 -0.36 11.49
C THR A 181 19.87 0.12 11.17
N GLU A 182 18.93 0.10 12.13
CA GLU A 182 17.60 0.64 11.96
C GLU A 182 17.60 2.18 12.09
N LEU A 183 16.63 2.87 11.51
CA LEU A 183 16.53 4.32 11.58
C LEU A 183 16.30 4.82 13.01
N ARG A 184 16.81 6.03 13.30
CA ARG A 184 16.69 6.65 14.60
C ARG A 184 16.02 8.03 14.59
N ASP A 185 16.22 8.81 13.56
CA ASP A 185 15.83 10.21 13.53
C ASP A 185 15.36 10.71 12.15
N TYR A 186 14.81 11.91 12.12
CA TYR A 186 14.21 12.50 10.92
C TYR A 186 15.18 12.58 9.74
N GLU A 187 16.45 12.91 9.97
CA GLU A 187 17.47 12.96 8.91
C GLU A 187 17.68 11.59 8.24
N GLU A 188 17.61 10.51 9.02
CA GLU A 188 17.70 9.15 8.50
C GLU A 188 16.44 8.80 7.68
N TYR A 189 15.24 9.24 8.13
CA TYR A 189 14.01 9.10 7.35
C TYR A 189 14.05 9.91 6.05
N ALA A 190 14.48 11.17 6.07
CA ALA A 190 14.59 12.00 4.88
C ALA A 190 15.53 11.35 3.84
N HIS A 191 16.66 10.79 4.30
CA HIS A 191 17.58 10.08 3.41
C HIS A 191 16.95 8.79 2.85
N LEU A 192 16.19 8.06 3.64
CA LEU A 192 15.49 6.84 3.21
C LEU A 192 14.45 7.16 2.13
N TYR A 193 13.61 8.21 2.29
CA TYR A 193 12.69 8.68 1.25
C TYR A 193 13.42 9.11 -0.02
N LYS A 194 14.58 9.77 0.14
CA LYS A 194 15.41 10.13 -1.00
C LYS A 194 15.85 8.89 -1.80
N LEU A 195 16.33 7.85 -1.13
CA LEU A 195 16.68 6.58 -1.78
C LEU A 195 15.45 5.93 -2.45
N ALA A 196 14.28 6.01 -1.83
CA ALA A 196 13.06 5.39 -2.34
C ALA A 196 12.55 6.04 -3.63
N TRP A 197 12.66 7.36 -3.79
CA TRP A 197 11.93 8.10 -4.83
C TRP A 197 12.80 8.85 -5.84
N THR A 198 14.14 8.71 -5.81
CA THR A 198 15.04 9.41 -6.76
C THR A 198 15.35 8.65 -8.04
N ASP A 199 15.01 7.35 -8.16
CA ASP A 199 15.13 6.66 -9.46
C ASP A 199 14.37 7.43 -10.54
N GLU A 200 15.01 7.69 -11.67
CA GLU A 200 14.47 8.57 -12.72
C GLU A 200 13.09 8.14 -13.25
N ALA A 201 12.88 6.82 -13.43
CA ALA A 201 11.62 6.29 -13.93
C ALA A 201 10.51 6.45 -12.89
N ASN A 202 10.80 6.12 -11.63
CA ASN A 202 9.85 6.24 -10.53
C ASN A 202 9.54 7.71 -10.24
N ARG A 203 10.54 8.58 -10.25
CA ARG A 203 10.38 10.03 -10.10
C ARG A 203 9.50 10.62 -11.21
N TRP A 204 9.73 10.21 -12.46
CA TRP A 204 8.89 10.63 -13.57
C TRP A 204 7.44 10.14 -13.43
N LEU A 205 7.22 8.89 -13.02
CA LEU A 205 5.88 8.35 -12.76
C LEU A 205 5.16 9.19 -11.70
N LEU A 206 5.81 9.44 -10.55
CA LEU A 206 5.24 10.22 -9.45
C LEU A 206 5.04 11.70 -9.80
N SER A 207 5.82 12.25 -10.75
CA SER A 207 5.61 13.60 -11.28
C SER A 207 4.45 13.69 -12.29
N THR A 208 3.91 12.55 -12.71
CA THR A 208 2.92 12.49 -13.81
C THR A 208 1.58 11.93 -13.33
N LEU A 209 1.60 10.94 -12.42
CA LEU A 209 0.39 10.36 -11.85
C LEU A 209 0.12 10.91 -10.45
N PRO A 210 -1.12 11.31 -10.16
CA PRO A 210 -1.54 11.54 -8.78
C PRO A 210 -1.22 10.34 -7.92
N SER A 211 -0.69 10.57 -6.71
CA SER A 211 -0.37 9.52 -5.77
C SER A 211 -1.09 9.69 -4.44
N ALA A 212 -1.59 8.58 -3.89
CA ALA A 212 -2.20 8.48 -2.58
C ALA A 212 -1.51 7.37 -1.80
N MET A 213 -1.31 7.53 -0.50
CA MET A 213 -0.45 6.66 0.30
C MET A 213 -1.05 6.44 1.68
N ILE A 214 -0.76 5.29 2.27
CA ILE A 214 -0.94 5.01 3.69
C ILE A 214 0.28 4.24 4.18
N PHE A 215 0.68 4.42 5.43
CA PHE A 215 1.78 3.68 6.03
C PHE A 215 1.41 2.25 6.38
N ASP A 216 2.42 1.43 6.64
CA ASP A 216 2.33 0.17 7.35
C ASP A 216 3.41 0.13 8.45
N ASP A 217 3.67 -1.02 9.05
CA ASP A 217 4.59 -1.13 10.18
C ASP A 217 6.03 -0.81 9.81
N HIS A 218 6.57 -1.31 8.71
CA HIS A 218 7.93 -1.04 8.28
C HIS A 218 8.24 0.43 7.98
N ASP A 219 7.23 1.24 7.69
CA ASP A 219 7.40 2.72 7.65
C ASP A 219 7.84 3.26 9.02
N ILE A 220 7.54 2.55 10.12
CA ILE A 220 8.00 2.84 11.49
C ILE A 220 8.91 1.71 11.99
N ARG A 221 8.37 0.51 12.23
CA ARG A 221 9.09 -0.69 12.64
C ARG A 221 8.20 -1.91 12.53
N ASP A 222 8.77 -3.04 12.11
CA ASP A 222 8.15 -4.37 12.10
C ASP A 222 7.36 -4.65 13.39
N ASP A 223 6.14 -5.17 13.25
CA ASP A 223 5.20 -5.38 14.35
C ASP A 223 4.68 -4.09 15.05
N TRP A 224 4.84 -2.89 14.48
CA TRP A 224 4.39 -1.64 15.11
C TRP A 224 2.91 -1.71 15.54
N ASN A 225 2.69 -1.47 16.84
CA ASN A 225 1.38 -1.57 17.48
C ASN A 225 0.71 -2.94 17.36
N THR A 226 1.47 -4.04 17.33
CA THR A 226 0.90 -5.38 17.29
C THR A 226 0.28 -5.80 18.62
N SER A 227 0.85 -5.39 19.76
CA SER A 227 0.35 -5.67 21.11
C SER A 227 0.79 -4.61 22.12
N LEU A 228 0.08 -4.56 23.26
CA LEU A 228 0.46 -3.69 24.37
C LEU A 228 1.85 -4.06 24.93
N GLU A 229 2.17 -5.36 25.05
CA GLU A 229 3.48 -5.83 25.49
C GLU A 229 4.60 -5.34 24.56
N TRP A 230 4.41 -5.41 23.25
CA TRP A 230 5.34 -4.87 22.26
C TRP A 230 5.54 -3.35 22.45
N LYS A 231 4.44 -2.58 22.60
CA LYS A 231 4.50 -1.12 22.81
C LYS A 231 5.28 -0.78 24.09
N GLU A 232 4.98 -1.44 25.22
CA GLU A 232 5.69 -1.26 26.47
C GLU A 232 7.19 -1.60 26.37
N GLU A 233 7.55 -2.65 25.62
CA GLU A 233 8.96 -3.01 25.36
C GLU A 233 9.68 -1.94 24.55
N MET A 234 9.05 -1.40 23.52
CA MET A 234 9.64 -0.32 22.70
C MET A 234 9.79 0.97 23.51
N GLU A 235 8.76 1.39 24.24
CA GLU A 235 8.79 2.58 25.10
C GLU A 235 9.85 2.50 26.21
N ALA A 236 10.21 1.31 26.65
CA ALA A 236 11.30 1.11 27.62
C ALA A 236 12.70 1.33 27.02
N THR A 237 12.85 1.43 25.70
CA THR A 237 14.13 1.70 25.05
C THR A 237 14.43 3.20 25.00
N SER A 238 15.72 3.58 24.98
CA SER A 238 16.12 4.98 24.95
C SER A 238 16.01 5.67 23.58
N TRP A 239 15.77 4.90 22.53
CA TRP A 239 15.77 5.38 21.15
C TRP A 239 14.38 5.40 20.51
N TRP A 240 13.40 4.66 21.04
CA TRP A 240 12.08 4.47 20.44
C TRP A 240 11.30 5.79 20.26
N HIS A 241 11.20 6.58 21.33
CA HIS A 241 10.46 7.85 21.27
C HIS A 241 10.92 8.74 20.10
N ARG A 242 12.25 8.92 19.94
CA ARG A 242 12.78 9.73 18.85
C ARG A 242 12.45 9.12 17.50
N ARG A 243 12.47 7.80 17.37
CA ARG A 243 12.14 7.10 16.14
C ARG A 243 10.68 7.24 15.74
N VAL A 244 9.73 6.98 16.65
CA VAL A 244 8.30 7.03 16.33
C VAL A 244 7.87 8.46 16.01
N VAL A 245 8.35 9.46 16.75
CA VAL A 245 8.11 10.88 16.45
C VAL A 245 8.66 11.25 15.08
N SER A 246 9.90 10.90 14.78
CA SER A 246 10.51 11.19 13.46
C SER A 246 9.81 10.44 12.32
N GLY A 247 9.37 9.20 12.55
CA GLY A 247 8.62 8.41 11.58
C GLY A 247 7.28 9.04 11.24
N LEU A 248 6.47 9.38 12.25
CA LEU A 248 5.16 10.02 12.06
C LEU A 248 5.29 11.43 11.48
N ALA A 249 6.26 12.23 11.93
CA ALA A 249 6.53 13.55 11.37
C ALA A 249 6.95 13.47 9.89
N SER A 250 7.84 12.54 9.53
CA SER A 250 8.23 12.32 8.14
C SER A 250 7.08 11.78 7.31
N TYR A 251 6.26 10.87 7.83
CA TYR A 251 5.06 10.39 7.15
C TYR A 251 4.09 11.55 6.85
N TRP A 252 3.86 12.46 7.79
CA TRP A 252 3.02 13.63 7.56
C TRP A 252 3.52 14.44 6.37
N VAL A 253 4.83 14.73 6.30
CA VAL A 253 5.44 15.56 5.24
C VAL A 253 5.46 14.86 3.89
N TYR A 254 5.98 13.63 3.84
CA TYR A 254 6.22 12.90 2.58
C TYR A 254 4.97 12.23 2.03
N GLN A 255 4.09 11.77 2.90
CA GLN A 255 2.94 10.97 2.48
C GLN A 255 1.60 11.67 2.77
N HIS A 256 1.29 12.01 4.03
CA HIS A 256 -0.07 12.41 4.42
C HIS A 256 -0.49 13.79 3.91
N LEU A 257 0.38 14.78 3.95
CA LEU A 257 0.11 16.14 3.45
C LEU A 257 -0.45 16.12 2.02
N GLY A 258 0.09 15.25 1.16
CA GLY A 258 -0.37 15.05 -0.20
C GLY A 258 -1.65 14.22 -0.35
N ASN A 259 -2.10 13.52 0.69
CA ASN A 259 -3.35 12.77 0.67
C ASN A 259 -4.56 13.66 0.93
N MET A 260 -4.39 14.72 1.73
CA MET A 260 -5.47 15.59 2.17
C MET A 260 -6.09 16.34 0.99
N SER A 261 -7.42 16.39 0.95
CA SER A 261 -8.17 17.29 0.08
C SER A 261 -7.95 18.76 0.50
N PRO A 262 -8.28 19.75 -0.34
CA PRO A 262 -8.25 21.16 0.08
C PRO A 262 -9.01 21.40 1.38
N GLU A 263 -10.21 20.82 1.52
CA GLU A 263 -11.06 20.96 2.73
C GLU A 263 -10.44 20.32 3.97
N GLN A 264 -9.75 19.18 3.81
CA GLN A 264 -9.03 18.53 4.91
C GLN A 264 -7.81 19.36 5.34
N ARG A 265 -7.04 19.90 4.36
CA ARG A 265 -5.93 20.81 4.66
C ARG A 265 -6.37 22.08 5.37
N GLU A 266 -7.55 22.61 5.04
CA GLU A 266 -8.12 23.77 5.78
C GLU A 266 -8.46 23.46 7.24
N GLN A 267 -8.52 22.20 7.64
CA GLN A 267 -8.76 21.74 9.00
C GLN A 267 -7.48 21.28 9.72
N ASP A 268 -6.39 21.06 8.99
CA ASP A 268 -5.12 20.62 9.55
C ASP A 268 -4.34 21.79 10.20
N GLU A 269 -4.01 21.63 11.47
CA GLU A 269 -3.39 22.68 12.28
C GLU A 269 -2.01 23.10 11.77
N ILE A 270 -1.21 22.13 11.30
CA ILE A 270 0.15 22.40 10.79
C ILE A 270 0.06 23.09 9.43
N TRP A 271 -0.82 22.60 8.53
CA TRP A 271 -0.99 23.24 7.24
C TRP A 271 -1.54 24.66 7.35
N GLN A 272 -2.45 24.92 8.29
CA GLN A 272 -2.96 26.28 8.52
C GLN A 272 -1.86 27.25 8.98
N GLN A 273 -0.92 26.82 9.81
CA GLN A 273 0.24 27.62 10.16
C GLN A 273 1.11 27.93 8.94
N ILE A 274 1.39 26.94 8.11
CA ILE A 274 2.19 27.09 6.88
C ILE A 274 1.51 28.08 5.92
N LYS A 275 0.22 27.87 5.65
CA LYS A 275 -0.54 28.68 4.67
C LYS A 275 -0.75 30.13 5.12
N SER A 276 -0.93 30.36 6.41
CA SER A 276 -1.17 31.70 6.97
C SER A 276 0.09 32.48 7.29
N TYR A 277 1.28 31.87 7.12
CA TYR A 277 2.53 32.51 7.50
C TYR A 277 2.89 33.67 6.53
N ASP A 278 2.92 34.87 7.07
CA ASP A 278 3.29 36.11 6.35
C ASP A 278 4.60 36.75 6.88
N GLY A 279 5.32 36.04 7.76
CA GLY A 279 6.57 36.50 8.34
C GLY A 279 7.73 36.62 7.34
N GLU A 280 8.82 37.26 7.78
CA GLU A 280 10.07 37.29 7.04
C GLU A 280 10.78 35.91 7.09
N GLY A 281 11.26 35.44 5.93
CA GLY A 281 11.98 34.18 5.84
C GLY A 281 11.06 32.96 5.69
N GLU A 282 11.56 31.80 6.09
CA GLU A 282 10.89 30.52 6.03
C GLU A 282 10.30 30.14 7.39
N LEU A 283 9.10 29.58 7.41
CA LEU A 283 8.50 29.04 8.61
C LEU A 283 9.15 27.69 8.95
N ASP A 284 9.58 27.53 10.21
CA ASP A 284 10.01 26.25 10.78
C ASP A 284 8.87 25.67 11.61
N VAL A 285 8.34 24.52 11.21
CA VAL A 285 7.26 23.81 11.90
C VAL A 285 7.77 22.55 12.62
N THR A 286 9.07 22.40 12.79
CA THR A 286 9.68 21.21 13.40
C THR A 286 9.07 20.89 14.75
N ASP A 287 9.08 21.85 15.68
CA ASP A 287 8.61 21.62 17.05
C ASP A 287 7.09 21.32 17.10
N ASP A 288 6.30 21.98 16.26
CA ASP A 288 4.84 21.77 16.19
C ASP A 288 4.51 20.40 15.61
N LEU A 289 5.25 19.97 14.58
CA LEU A 289 5.05 18.67 13.93
C LEU A 289 5.54 17.52 14.82
N ASP A 290 6.68 17.67 15.51
CA ASP A 290 7.15 16.70 16.50
C ASP A 290 6.17 16.57 17.68
N ALA A 291 5.60 17.69 18.14
CA ALA A 291 4.58 17.67 19.18
C ALA A 291 3.28 17.00 18.72
N LEU A 292 2.87 17.18 17.46
CA LEU A 292 1.75 16.45 16.87
C LEU A 292 2.05 14.95 16.83
N ALA A 293 3.22 14.56 16.32
CA ALA A 293 3.64 13.16 16.19
C ALA A 293 3.71 12.45 17.56
N ASP A 294 4.28 13.11 18.57
CA ASP A 294 4.32 12.60 19.95
C ASP A 294 2.90 12.41 20.51
N ARG A 295 2.03 13.42 20.33
CA ARG A 295 0.64 13.34 20.77
C ARG A 295 -0.14 12.20 20.10
N VAL A 296 0.05 11.99 18.80
CA VAL A 296 -0.61 10.92 18.03
C VAL A 296 -0.16 9.53 18.51
N ASP A 297 1.13 9.33 18.82
CA ASP A 297 1.61 8.06 19.38
C ASP A 297 0.99 7.75 20.75
N GLN A 298 0.77 8.77 21.58
CA GLN A 298 0.18 8.63 22.92
C GLN A 298 -1.35 8.57 22.90
N GLU A 299 -2.00 9.35 22.04
CA GLU A 299 -3.45 9.51 21.94
C GLU A 299 -3.89 9.41 20.48
N PRO A 300 -3.95 8.20 19.89
CA PRO A 300 -4.26 8.00 18.47
C PRO A 300 -5.54 8.69 17.99
N THR A 301 -6.56 8.79 18.84
CA THR A 301 -7.84 9.45 18.53
C THR A 301 -7.72 10.96 18.24
N CYS A 302 -6.58 11.59 18.57
CA CYS A 302 -6.41 13.03 18.39
C CYS A 302 -6.15 13.45 16.92
N TYR A 303 -5.85 12.52 16.02
CA TYR A 303 -5.55 12.81 14.63
C TYR A 303 -5.96 11.64 13.71
N ARG A 304 -6.49 11.94 12.52
CA ARG A 304 -6.93 10.92 11.55
C ARG A 304 -5.98 10.86 10.36
N TRP A 305 -5.43 9.67 10.11
CA TRP A 305 -4.63 9.39 8.93
C TRP A 305 -5.45 8.83 7.76
N SER A 306 -6.63 8.30 8.04
CA SER A 306 -7.57 7.80 7.03
C SER A 306 -8.20 8.92 6.22
N TYR A 307 -8.51 8.64 4.95
CA TYR A 307 -9.11 9.62 4.05
C TYR A 307 -10.01 8.94 3.01
N SER A 308 -10.83 9.72 2.32
CA SER A 308 -11.66 9.24 1.22
C SER A 308 -11.53 10.13 -0.02
N ARG A 309 -11.79 9.55 -1.20
CA ARG A 309 -11.83 10.23 -2.50
C ARG A 309 -12.99 9.71 -3.32
N ASP A 310 -13.77 10.62 -3.91
CA ASP A 310 -14.89 10.29 -4.79
C ASP A 310 -14.48 10.53 -6.26
N PHE A 311 -14.78 9.54 -7.11
CA PHE A 311 -14.56 9.57 -8.56
C PHE A 311 -15.89 9.25 -9.25
N ASP A 312 -16.84 10.18 -9.19
CA ASP A 312 -18.23 10.00 -9.65
C ASP A 312 -18.90 8.74 -9.05
N ASP A 313 -18.90 7.66 -9.83
CA ASP A 313 -19.54 6.38 -9.45
C ASP A 313 -18.62 5.47 -8.58
N VAL A 314 -17.42 5.90 -8.25
CA VAL A 314 -16.47 5.12 -7.46
C VAL A 314 -16.05 5.92 -6.23
N ARG A 315 -16.22 5.32 -5.05
CA ARG A 315 -15.67 5.85 -3.80
C ARG A 315 -14.48 5.00 -3.37
N LEU A 316 -13.35 5.66 -3.10
CA LEU A 316 -12.16 5.10 -2.47
C LEU A 316 -12.09 5.59 -1.02
N VAL A 317 -12.09 4.67 -0.07
CA VAL A 317 -11.86 4.92 1.36
C VAL A 317 -10.54 4.26 1.71
N VAL A 318 -9.57 5.02 2.23
CA VAL A 318 -8.27 4.50 2.67
C VAL A 318 -8.20 4.58 4.17
N VAL A 319 -7.94 3.45 4.81
CA VAL A 319 -8.06 3.24 6.25
C VAL A 319 -6.67 3.02 6.86
N ASP A 320 -6.36 3.78 7.90
CA ASP A 320 -5.22 3.51 8.77
C ASP A 320 -5.46 2.24 9.58
N SER A 321 -4.61 1.25 9.44
CA SER A 321 -4.68 -0.01 10.16
C SER A 321 -3.56 -0.18 11.21
N ARG A 322 -2.83 0.89 11.53
CA ARG A 322 -1.67 0.85 12.45
C ARG A 322 -1.76 1.86 13.59
N ALA A 323 -1.82 3.17 13.31
CA ALA A 323 -1.79 4.19 14.35
C ALA A 323 -3.07 4.21 15.20
N ALA A 324 -4.24 3.98 14.58
CA ALA A 324 -5.54 3.96 15.25
C ALA A 324 -5.82 2.70 16.08
N ARG A 325 -4.85 1.80 16.26
CA ARG A 325 -5.04 0.52 16.99
C ARG A 325 -5.29 0.75 18.48
N VAL A 326 -6.32 0.09 19.01
CA VAL A 326 -6.59 -0.05 20.44
C VAL A 326 -6.00 -1.36 20.92
N LEU A 327 -5.01 -1.29 21.82
CA LEU A 327 -4.21 -2.46 22.23
C LEU A 327 -4.66 -3.09 23.57
N GLU A 328 -5.52 -2.41 24.33
CA GLU A 328 -6.00 -2.90 25.63
C GLU A 328 -6.82 -4.18 25.46
N ASP A 329 -6.48 -5.19 26.24
CA ASP A 329 -7.04 -6.55 26.17
C ASP A 329 -8.58 -6.66 26.10
N LYS A 330 -9.30 -5.70 26.71
CA LYS A 330 -10.76 -5.76 26.79
C LYS A 330 -11.48 -5.14 25.59
N HIS A 331 -10.78 -4.28 24.87
CA HIS A 331 -11.34 -3.47 23.76
C HIS A 331 -10.43 -3.49 22.53
N ARG A 332 -9.61 -4.51 22.39
CA ARG A 332 -8.65 -4.62 21.30
C ARG A 332 -9.33 -4.51 19.93
N SER A 333 -8.93 -3.49 19.16
CA SER A 333 -9.47 -3.22 17.82
C SER A 333 -8.38 -2.66 16.91
N ILE A 334 -8.50 -2.87 15.59
CA ILE A 334 -7.65 -2.21 14.59
C ILE A 334 -7.93 -0.71 14.53
N LEU A 335 -9.17 -0.32 14.78
CA LEU A 335 -9.59 1.07 14.76
C LEU A 335 -10.12 1.45 16.15
N ASP A 336 -9.84 2.67 16.56
CA ASP A 336 -10.50 3.27 17.70
C ASP A 336 -11.97 3.65 17.38
N ASP A 337 -12.71 4.09 18.39
CA ASP A 337 -14.15 4.37 18.26
C ASP A 337 -14.43 5.55 17.30
N GLU A 338 -13.56 6.55 17.23
CA GLU A 338 -13.72 7.73 16.37
C GLU A 338 -13.43 7.38 14.91
N GLU A 339 -12.37 6.61 14.69
CA GLU A 339 -11.98 6.13 13.39
C GLU A 339 -13.02 5.13 12.83
N LEU A 340 -13.54 4.25 13.69
CA LEU A 340 -14.60 3.32 13.34
C LEU A 340 -15.91 4.05 12.98
N ALA A 341 -16.27 5.10 13.72
CA ALA A 341 -17.45 5.92 13.43
C ALA A 341 -17.30 6.68 12.10
N TRP A 342 -16.10 7.21 11.81
CA TRP A 342 -15.81 7.84 10.52
C TRP A 342 -15.89 6.82 9.39
N LEU A 343 -15.30 5.65 9.53
CA LEU A 343 -15.37 4.58 8.53
C LEU A 343 -16.82 4.15 8.28
N ASP A 344 -17.62 4.00 9.34
CA ASP A 344 -19.05 3.68 9.24
C ASP A 344 -19.79 4.73 8.40
N ASP A 345 -19.45 6.01 8.53
CA ASP A 345 -20.04 7.10 7.73
C ASP A 345 -19.58 7.06 6.26
N GLN A 346 -18.33 6.67 5.99
CA GLN A 346 -17.82 6.52 4.63
C GLN A 346 -18.35 5.26 3.92
N MET A 347 -18.63 4.20 4.65
CA MET A 347 -19.11 2.91 4.14
C MET A 347 -20.59 2.98 3.75
N ARG A 348 -20.89 3.71 2.66
CA ARG A 348 -22.26 3.92 2.13
C ARG A 348 -22.38 3.49 0.68
N GLY A 349 -23.58 3.09 0.27
CA GLY A 349 -23.94 2.85 -1.11
C GLY A 349 -24.22 4.15 -1.88
N GLY A 350 -24.87 4.03 -3.04
CA GLY A 350 -25.12 5.17 -3.94
C GLY A 350 -23.95 5.44 -4.90
N VAL A 351 -22.94 4.56 -4.90
CA VAL A 351 -21.84 4.51 -5.86
C VAL A 351 -21.85 3.17 -6.59
N ARG A 352 -21.23 3.08 -7.74
CA ARG A 352 -21.15 1.84 -8.51
C ARG A 352 -20.15 0.87 -7.89
N HIS A 353 -19.02 1.38 -7.42
CA HIS A 353 -17.99 0.60 -6.75
C HIS A 353 -17.54 1.30 -5.46
N LEU A 354 -17.57 0.57 -4.35
CA LEU A 354 -16.95 0.99 -3.09
C LEU A 354 -15.63 0.27 -2.95
N LEU A 355 -14.53 1.03 -2.94
CA LEU A 355 -13.17 0.54 -2.75
C LEU A 355 -12.71 0.89 -1.35
N VAL A 356 -12.21 -0.08 -0.60
CA VAL A 356 -11.66 0.12 0.76
C VAL A 356 -10.19 -0.30 0.72
N GLY A 357 -9.30 0.68 0.78
CA GLY A 357 -7.85 0.47 0.86
C GLY A 357 -7.40 0.39 2.31
N THR A 358 -6.62 -0.61 2.65
CA THR A 358 -5.98 -0.78 3.95
C THR A 358 -4.64 -1.49 3.75
N SER A 359 -3.62 -1.18 4.53
CA SER A 359 -2.32 -1.84 4.36
C SER A 359 -2.46 -3.35 4.56
N LEU A 360 -3.16 -3.77 5.60
CA LEU A 360 -3.38 -5.18 5.96
C LEU A 360 -4.58 -5.80 5.25
N PRO A 361 -4.49 -7.05 4.77
CA PRO A 361 -5.63 -7.75 4.22
C PRO A 361 -6.76 -7.97 5.23
N PHE A 362 -7.99 -7.51 4.85
CA PHE A 362 -9.18 -7.76 5.63
C PHE A 362 -9.59 -9.24 5.62
N MET A 363 -9.55 -9.90 4.46
CA MET A 363 -9.83 -11.34 4.32
C MET A 363 -8.56 -12.10 3.95
N LEU A 364 -7.88 -12.66 4.94
CA LEU A 364 -6.80 -13.62 4.74
C LEU A 364 -7.32 -14.95 4.15
N SER A 365 -6.39 -15.82 3.74
CA SER A 365 -6.78 -17.22 3.51
C SER A 365 -7.40 -17.83 4.77
N GLU A 366 -8.43 -18.68 4.62
CA GLU A 366 -9.18 -19.22 5.79
C GLU A 366 -8.27 -19.85 6.85
N GLY A 367 -7.17 -20.52 6.44
CA GLY A 367 -6.24 -21.15 7.35
C GLY A 367 -5.50 -20.14 8.23
N LEU A 368 -5.01 -19.05 7.65
CA LEU A 368 -4.35 -17.96 8.38
C LEU A 368 -5.35 -17.20 9.26
N HIS A 369 -6.52 -16.87 8.74
CA HIS A 369 -7.57 -16.21 9.52
C HIS A 369 -7.92 -16.97 10.81
N TYR A 370 -8.11 -18.28 10.72
CA TYR A 370 -8.38 -19.07 11.92
C TYR A 370 -7.18 -19.21 12.86
N LEU A 371 -5.96 -19.18 12.33
CA LEU A 371 -4.75 -19.19 13.15
C LEU A 371 -4.64 -17.91 13.98
N GLU A 372 -4.84 -16.75 13.34
CA GLU A 372 -4.79 -15.45 14.03
C GLU A 372 -5.88 -15.30 15.07
N SER A 373 -7.13 -15.57 14.70
CA SER A 373 -8.26 -15.47 15.62
C SER A 373 -8.18 -16.46 16.78
N TRP A 374 -7.60 -17.65 16.57
CA TRP A 374 -7.28 -18.58 17.64
C TRP A 374 -6.18 -18.04 18.55
N ASN A 375 -5.11 -17.46 17.98
CA ASN A 375 -4.02 -16.87 18.72
C ASN A 375 -4.49 -15.72 19.61
N GLU A 376 -5.28 -14.80 19.08
CA GLU A 376 -5.89 -13.72 19.85
C GLU A 376 -6.69 -14.26 21.05
N ALA A 377 -7.54 -15.26 20.84
CA ALA A 377 -8.29 -15.89 21.93
C ALA A 377 -7.36 -16.56 22.98
N LEU A 378 -6.22 -17.12 22.57
CA LEU A 378 -5.22 -17.66 23.51
C LEU A 378 -4.61 -16.55 24.37
N VAL A 379 -4.19 -15.46 23.76
CA VAL A 379 -3.63 -14.30 24.48
C VAL A 379 -4.63 -13.78 25.49
N HIS A 380 -5.90 -13.70 25.16
CA HIS A 380 -6.99 -13.33 26.06
C HIS A 380 -7.35 -14.43 27.09
N GLY A 381 -6.56 -15.47 27.19
CA GLY A 381 -6.64 -16.48 28.26
C GLY A 381 -7.61 -17.63 28.03
N ALA A 382 -8.06 -17.91 26.80
CA ALA A 382 -8.96 -19.03 26.49
C ALA A 382 -8.45 -20.39 27.01
N TRP A 383 -7.12 -20.59 27.06
CA TRP A 383 -6.47 -21.77 27.62
C TRP A 383 -5.67 -21.46 28.90
N GLY A 384 -6.03 -20.37 29.61
CA GLY A 384 -5.40 -19.96 30.86
C GLY A 384 -4.02 -19.30 30.65
N LYS A 385 -3.35 -18.96 31.75
CA LYS A 385 -2.10 -18.16 31.75
C LYS A 385 -0.95 -18.75 30.92
N VAL A 386 -0.85 -20.09 30.85
CA VAL A 386 0.21 -20.75 30.05
C VAL A 386 -0.10 -20.59 28.56
N GLY A 387 -1.37 -20.75 28.18
CA GLY A 387 -1.84 -20.51 26.83
C GLY A 387 -1.63 -19.07 26.39
N SER A 388 -1.90 -18.10 27.27
CA SER A 388 -1.70 -16.68 27.01
C SER A 388 -0.23 -16.35 26.69
N ARG A 389 0.71 -16.77 27.53
CA ARG A 389 2.16 -16.57 27.26
C ARG A 389 2.65 -17.24 25.98
N PHE A 390 2.14 -18.44 25.69
CA PHE A 390 2.46 -19.12 24.44
C PHE A 390 1.89 -18.37 23.24
N GLY A 391 0.65 -17.90 23.35
CA GLY A 391 -0.02 -17.11 22.30
C GLY A 391 0.74 -15.82 21.97
N GLU A 392 1.17 -15.06 22.99
CA GLU A 392 1.92 -13.82 22.80
C GLU A 392 3.26 -14.07 22.12
N LYS A 393 4.02 -15.07 22.60
CA LYS A 393 5.27 -15.44 21.93
C LYS A 393 5.07 -15.91 20.48
N LEU A 394 3.97 -16.62 20.19
CA LEU A 394 3.63 -17.04 18.83
C LEU A 394 3.28 -15.83 17.97
N ARG A 395 2.51 -14.85 18.48
CA ARG A 395 2.14 -13.62 17.81
C ARG A 395 3.37 -12.88 17.28
N GLN A 396 4.33 -12.59 18.18
CA GLN A 396 5.58 -11.91 17.86
C GLN A 396 6.56 -12.71 16.97
N THR A 397 6.36 -14.02 16.81
CA THR A 397 7.28 -14.86 16.01
C THR A 397 6.81 -15.06 14.57
N VAL A 398 5.51 -14.90 14.31
CA VAL A 398 4.84 -15.30 13.05
C VAL A 398 3.91 -14.21 12.55
N ASP A 399 4.12 -12.95 12.95
CA ASP A 399 3.39 -11.75 12.49
C ASP A 399 1.86 -11.94 12.43
N LEU A 400 1.27 -12.32 13.59
CA LEU A 400 -0.16 -12.57 13.69
C LEU A 400 -0.89 -11.27 14.09
N GLU A 401 -1.00 -10.32 13.18
CA GLU A 401 -1.39 -8.94 13.46
C GLU A 401 -2.44 -8.34 12.51
N HIS A 402 -2.95 -9.13 11.58
CA HIS A 402 -3.96 -8.67 10.64
C HIS A 402 -5.35 -8.54 11.29
N TRP A 403 -6.34 -8.14 10.50
CA TRP A 403 -7.73 -7.96 10.95
C TRP A 403 -8.28 -9.16 11.73
N ALA A 404 -7.84 -10.38 11.38
CA ALA A 404 -8.25 -11.61 12.09
C ALA A 404 -7.70 -11.73 13.52
N ALA A 405 -6.60 -11.04 13.85
CA ALA A 405 -6.02 -10.93 15.18
C ALA A 405 -6.70 -9.84 16.05
N PHE A 406 -7.67 -9.13 15.50
CA PHE A 406 -8.47 -8.07 16.14
C PHE A 406 -9.95 -8.34 15.87
N GLN A 407 -10.49 -9.36 16.51
CA GLN A 407 -11.82 -9.92 16.20
C GLN A 407 -12.97 -8.91 16.29
N SER A 408 -12.90 -7.93 17.20
CA SER A 408 -13.93 -6.89 17.30
C SER A 408 -13.97 -6.06 16.01
N GLY A 409 -12.85 -5.44 15.64
CA GLY A 409 -12.77 -4.62 14.42
C GLY A 409 -13.07 -5.40 13.14
N PHE A 410 -12.65 -6.68 13.07
CA PHE A 410 -13.03 -7.54 11.95
C PHE A 410 -14.54 -7.73 11.82
N GLN A 411 -15.25 -7.99 12.95
CA GLN A 411 -16.70 -8.18 12.95
C GLN A 411 -17.42 -6.90 12.54
N ASP A 412 -17.01 -5.75 13.09
CA ASP A 412 -17.62 -4.44 12.80
C ASP A 412 -17.49 -4.09 11.32
N LEU A 413 -16.30 -4.20 10.74
CA LEU A 413 -16.07 -3.95 9.32
C LEU A 413 -16.81 -4.94 8.42
N ALA A 414 -16.91 -6.21 8.83
CA ALA A 414 -17.67 -7.23 8.11
C ALA A 414 -19.17 -6.91 8.09
N GLU A 415 -19.74 -6.44 9.20
CA GLU A 415 -21.14 -6.04 9.29
C GLU A 415 -21.43 -4.78 8.46
N MET A 416 -20.50 -3.81 8.44
CA MET A 416 -20.59 -2.64 7.56
C MET A 416 -20.61 -3.07 6.10
N ALA A 417 -19.65 -3.90 5.68
CA ALA A 417 -19.56 -4.39 4.29
C ALA A 417 -20.82 -5.15 3.85
N ILE A 418 -21.36 -6.02 4.72
CA ILE A 418 -22.63 -6.72 4.47
C ILE A 418 -23.79 -5.72 4.33
N SER A 419 -23.88 -4.74 5.23
CA SER A 419 -24.96 -3.75 5.23
C SER A 419 -24.97 -2.91 3.97
N VAL A 420 -23.81 -2.49 3.47
CA VAL A 420 -23.67 -1.79 2.18
C VAL A 420 -24.05 -2.72 1.04
N ALA A 421 -23.52 -3.94 1.04
CA ALA A 421 -23.78 -4.92 -0.02
C ALA A 421 -25.26 -5.38 -0.10
N ASP A 422 -26.00 -5.28 1.01
CA ASP A 422 -27.44 -5.56 1.09
C ASP A 422 -28.31 -4.35 0.74
N GLY A 423 -27.73 -3.19 0.44
CA GLY A 423 -28.48 -1.95 0.16
C GLY A 423 -29.13 -1.33 1.40
N LYS A 424 -28.68 -1.67 2.61
CA LYS A 424 -29.19 -1.09 3.87
C LYS A 424 -28.63 0.30 4.17
N ARG A 425 -27.59 0.71 3.43
CA ARG A 425 -26.86 1.98 3.57
C ARG A 425 -26.88 2.82 2.29
N GLY A 426 -27.97 2.82 1.56
CA GLY A 426 -28.13 3.41 0.23
C GLY A 426 -28.16 2.33 -0.85
N ASP A 427 -28.28 2.74 -2.12
CA ASP A 427 -28.30 1.79 -3.26
C ASP A 427 -27.05 0.91 -3.24
N ALA A 428 -27.25 -0.41 -3.30
CA ALA A 428 -26.13 -1.35 -3.23
C ALA A 428 -25.17 -1.18 -4.41
N PRO A 429 -23.85 -1.04 -4.18
CA PRO A 429 -22.88 -0.98 -5.26
C PRO A 429 -22.80 -2.31 -6.03
N GLU A 430 -22.20 -2.33 -7.23
CA GLU A 430 -21.90 -3.59 -7.92
C GLU A 430 -20.88 -4.40 -7.12
N THR A 431 -19.86 -3.72 -6.54
CA THR A 431 -18.82 -4.36 -5.72
C THR A 431 -18.48 -3.53 -4.48
N VAL A 432 -18.21 -4.21 -3.36
CA VAL A 432 -17.44 -3.72 -2.22
C VAL A 432 -16.09 -4.45 -2.31
N THR A 433 -15.03 -3.72 -2.63
CA THR A 433 -13.71 -4.31 -2.91
C THR A 433 -12.68 -3.79 -1.93
N PHE A 434 -12.13 -4.69 -1.12
CA PHE A 434 -10.99 -4.42 -0.26
C PHE A 434 -9.70 -4.54 -1.05
N LEU A 435 -8.86 -3.52 -1.00
CA LEU A 435 -7.54 -3.46 -1.62
C LEU A 435 -6.50 -3.45 -0.50
N SER A 436 -5.46 -4.28 -0.60
CA SER A 436 -4.44 -4.30 0.45
C SER A 436 -3.08 -4.81 -0.04
N GLY A 437 -2.12 -4.75 0.87
CA GLY A 437 -0.73 -5.11 0.69
C GLY A 437 -0.19 -6.08 1.72
N ASP A 438 0.93 -5.73 2.35
CA ASP A 438 1.63 -6.33 3.48
C ASP A 438 2.17 -7.77 3.23
N VAL A 439 1.35 -8.74 3.07
CA VAL A 439 1.64 -10.19 3.13
C VAL A 439 2.62 -10.75 2.09
N HIS A 440 3.29 -9.95 1.30
CA HIS A 440 4.30 -10.31 0.29
C HIS A 440 3.87 -11.42 -0.68
N HIS A 441 2.58 -11.56 -0.91
CA HIS A 441 1.99 -12.39 -1.97
C HIS A 441 0.64 -11.83 -2.38
N SER A 442 0.27 -12.04 -3.62
CA SER A 442 -0.98 -11.50 -4.17
C SER A 442 -2.03 -12.59 -4.36
N TYR A 443 -3.29 -12.24 -4.15
CA TYR A 443 -4.43 -13.13 -4.34
C TYR A 443 -5.74 -12.36 -4.46
N VAL A 444 -6.78 -13.07 -4.88
CA VAL A 444 -8.16 -12.55 -4.88
C VAL A 444 -9.09 -13.54 -4.18
N SER A 445 -9.81 -13.07 -3.18
CA SER A 445 -10.85 -13.82 -2.46
C SER A 445 -12.21 -13.17 -2.63
N GLU A 446 -13.28 -13.96 -2.56
CA GLU A 446 -14.66 -13.48 -2.67
C GLU A 446 -15.54 -14.08 -1.58
N VAL A 447 -16.41 -13.28 -0.99
CA VAL A 447 -17.42 -13.71 -0.02
C VAL A 447 -18.51 -14.52 -0.72
N GLU A 448 -18.88 -15.66 -0.13
CA GLU A 448 -19.99 -16.51 -0.60
C GLU A 448 -21.34 -15.84 -0.30
N ARG A 449 -21.98 -15.32 -1.34
CA ARG A 449 -23.27 -14.63 -1.26
C ARG A 449 -24.13 -14.99 -2.48
N ASP A 450 -25.43 -15.15 -2.25
CA ASP A 450 -26.39 -15.43 -3.34
C ASP A 450 -26.98 -14.15 -3.95
N GLN A 451 -27.02 -13.05 -3.17
CA GLN A 451 -27.66 -11.78 -3.54
C GLN A 451 -26.82 -10.58 -3.09
N GLY A 452 -27.17 -9.40 -3.58
CA GLY A 452 -26.51 -8.14 -3.27
C GLY A 452 -25.17 -7.97 -3.99
N SER A 453 -24.38 -7.00 -3.54
CA SER A 453 -23.06 -6.70 -4.09
C SER A 453 -22.09 -7.85 -3.93
N ARG A 454 -21.11 -7.92 -4.82
CA ARG A 454 -19.91 -8.76 -4.57
C ARG A 454 -19.06 -8.12 -3.49
N ILE A 455 -18.60 -8.90 -2.52
CA ILE A 455 -17.59 -8.46 -1.54
C ILE A 455 -16.31 -9.22 -1.86
N VAL A 456 -15.25 -8.49 -2.17
CA VAL A 456 -14.00 -9.06 -2.72
C VAL A 456 -12.81 -8.48 -1.98
N GLN A 457 -11.80 -9.29 -1.74
CA GLN A 457 -10.44 -8.88 -1.33
C GLN A 457 -9.51 -9.06 -2.52
N ALA A 458 -8.75 -8.02 -2.86
CA ALA A 458 -7.73 -8.05 -3.89
C ALA A 458 -6.40 -7.52 -3.33
N VAL A 459 -5.45 -8.42 -3.13
CA VAL A 459 -4.14 -8.12 -2.57
C VAL A 459 -3.12 -7.90 -3.67
N CYS A 460 -2.31 -6.85 -3.57
CA CYS A 460 -1.16 -6.61 -4.42
C CYS A 460 0.09 -6.32 -3.57
N SER A 461 0.88 -7.34 -3.35
CA SER A 461 2.13 -7.32 -2.59
C SER A 461 3.06 -8.44 -3.08
N PRO A 462 4.38 -8.16 -3.16
CA PRO A 462 5.03 -6.88 -3.03
C PRO A 462 5.24 -6.17 -4.38
N ILE A 463 5.44 -4.86 -4.36
CA ILE A 463 6.00 -4.14 -5.52
C ILE A 463 7.46 -4.55 -5.74
N ARG A 464 8.25 -4.61 -4.65
CA ARG A 464 9.63 -5.09 -4.66
C ARG A 464 10.11 -5.50 -3.27
N ASN A 465 9.68 -6.64 -2.76
CA ASN A 465 10.21 -7.29 -1.55
C ASN A 465 9.74 -8.75 -1.48
N PRO A 466 10.33 -9.67 -2.24
CA PRO A 466 9.79 -11.02 -2.39
C PRO A 466 10.01 -11.87 -1.15
N LEU A 467 8.99 -12.59 -0.71
CA LEU A 467 9.10 -13.59 0.36
C LEU A 467 10.23 -14.60 0.12
N PRO A 468 10.96 -15.01 1.17
CA PRO A 468 11.87 -16.15 1.12
C PRO A 468 11.17 -17.42 0.64
N ARG A 469 11.89 -18.28 -0.10
CA ARG A 469 11.30 -19.50 -0.70
C ARG A 469 10.63 -20.42 0.32
N SER A 470 11.19 -20.54 1.53
CA SER A 470 10.61 -21.35 2.62
C SER A 470 9.25 -20.82 3.05
N MET A 471 9.09 -19.51 3.18
CA MET A 471 7.83 -18.87 3.56
C MET A 471 6.78 -18.99 2.45
N ARG A 472 7.17 -18.92 1.16
CA ARG A 472 6.23 -19.16 0.03
C ARG A 472 5.56 -20.53 0.13
N PHE A 473 6.31 -21.58 0.51
CA PHE A 473 5.73 -22.92 0.73
C PHE A 473 4.77 -22.96 1.91
N ALA A 474 5.13 -22.31 3.02
CA ALA A 474 4.26 -22.25 4.20
C ALA A 474 2.96 -21.50 3.88
N THR A 475 3.05 -20.33 3.27
CA THR A 475 1.88 -19.52 2.86
C THR A 475 0.99 -20.27 1.86
N ALA A 476 1.58 -20.90 0.83
CA ALA A 476 0.82 -21.72 -0.12
C ALA A 476 0.10 -22.90 0.58
N PHE A 477 0.76 -23.56 1.55
CA PHE A 477 0.14 -24.63 2.33
C PHE A 477 -1.04 -24.11 3.19
N MET A 478 -0.88 -22.96 3.84
CA MET A 478 -1.93 -22.33 4.64
C MET A 478 -3.11 -21.84 3.78
N SER A 479 -2.84 -21.48 2.52
CA SER A 479 -3.87 -21.03 1.57
C SER A 479 -4.68 -22.17 0.96
N TYR A 480 -4.16 -23.40 0.98
CA TYR A 480 -4.81 -24.57 0.37
C TYR A 480 -4.94 -25.74 1.36
N GLY A 481 -6.02 -26.48 1.24
CA GLY A 481 -6.14 -27.83 1.77
C GLY A 481 -6.56 -27.95 3.22
N LEU A 482 -5.74 -28.62 4.07
CA LEU A 482 -6.11 -29.04 5.43
C LEU A 482 -5.97 -27.95 6.51
N ALA A 483 -5.32 -26.83 6.20
CA ALA A 483 -5.07 -25.77 7.16
C ALA A 483 -6.36 -25.13 7.67
N ALA A 484 -7.33 -24.84 6.80
CA ALA A 484 -8.60 -24.24 7.19
C ALA A 484 -9.43 -25.12 8.18
N PRO A 485 -9.69 -26.41 7.93
CA PRO A 485 -10.43 -27.22 8.90
C PRO A 485 -9.67 -27.44 10.22
N MET A 486 -8.34 -27.51 10.21
CA MET A 486 -7.54 -27.61 11.43
C MET A 486 -7.59 -26.30 12.23
N GLY A 487 -7.41 -25.16 11.57
CA GLY A 487 -7.53 -23.84 12.17
C GLY A 487 -8.92 -23.60 12.75
N ALA A 488 -9.99 -23.94 12.01
CA ALA A 488 -11.38 -23.83 12.49
C ALA A 488 -11.64 -24.70 13.74
N LEU A 489 -11.02 -25.88 13.85
CA LEU A 489 -11.12 -26.70 15.05
C LEU A 489 -10.39 -26.06 16.24
N ALA A 490 -9.21 -25.50 16.01
CA ALA A 490 -8.44 -24.79 17.03
C ALA A 490 -9.21 -23.54 17.51
N ALA A 491 -9.70 -22.70 16.61
CA ALA A 491 -10.50 -21.52 16.90
C ALA A 491 -11.76 -21.88 17.71
N ARG A 492 -12.48 -22.94 17.31
CA ARG A 492 -13.64 -23.44 18.06
C ARG A 492 -13.27 -23.89 19.48
N SER A 493 -12.09 -24.51 19.69
CA SER A 493 -11.62 -24.93 21.01
C SER A 493 -11.34 -23.75 21.95
N ALA A 494 -10.96 -22.60 21.38
CA ALA A 494 -10.75 -21.33 22.06
C ALA A 494 -12.03 -20.46 22.13
N LYS A 495 -13.18 -20.96 21.64
CA LYS A 495 -14.48 -20.27 21.61
C LYS A 495 -14.49 -19.00 20.75
N VAL A 496 -13.65 -18.92 19.73
CA VAL A 496 -13.65 -17.82 18.77
C VAL A 496 -15.02 -17.73 18.08
N PRO A 497 -15.61 -16.52 17.94
CA PRO A 497 -16.82 -16.30 17.16
C PRO A 497 -16.62 -16.74 15.71
N LYS A 498 -17.68 -17.21 15.08
CA LYS A 498 -17.59 -17.48 13.64
C LYS A 498 -17.60 -16.15 12.87
N PRO A 499 -16.81 -16.03 11.79
CA PRO A 499 -16.96 -14.92 10.86
C PRO A 499 -18.43 -14.78 10.37
N PRO A 500 -18.93 -13.56 10.15
CA PRO A 500 -20.32 -13.35 9.73
C PRO A 500 -20.60 -13.82 8.30
N PHE A 501 -19.57 -14.13 7.54
CA PHE A 501 -19.64 -14.71 6.19
C PHE A 501 -18.55 -15.75 5.98
N ARG A 502 -18.68 -16.52 4.89
CA ARG A 502 -17.63 -17.37 4.34
C ARG A 502 -17.07 -16.74 3.09
N TRP A 503 -15.81 -17.00 2.80
CA TRP A 503 -15.17 -16.59 1.56
C TRP A 503 -14.29 -17.70 1.03
N HIS A 504 -13.90 -17.57 -0.21
CA HIS A 504 -12.99 -18.52 -0.84
C HIS A 504 -12.03 -17.79 -1.79
N LEU A 505 -10.86 -18.40 -1.97
CA LEU A 505 -9.87 -17.93 -2.91
C LEU A 505 -10.37 -18.17 -4.34
N ILE A 506 -10.56 -17.11 -5.13
CA ILE A 506 -10.93 -17.20 -6.54
C ILE A 506 -9.72 -17.20 -7.47
N LYS A 507 -8.59 -16.59 -7.06
CA LYS A 507 -7.33 -16.61 -7.78
C LYS A 507 -6.12 -16.40 -6.86
N GLY A 508 -5.01 -17.10 -7.14
CA GLY A 508 -3.77 -17.01 -6.35
C GLY A 508 -3.55 -18.21 -5.43
N PRO A 509 -2.60 -18.11 -4.48
CA PRO A 509 -1.63 -17.02 -4.37
C PRO A 509 -0.55 -17.07 -5.46
N TRP A 510 0.05 -15.91 -5.77
CA TRP A 510 1.28 -15.79 -6.55
C TRP A 510 2.27 -14.87 -5.82
N PHE A 511 3.57 -15.07 -6.10
CA PHE A 511 4.66 -14.52 -5.31
C PHE A 511 5.65 -13.67 -6.12
N ASP A 512 5.22 -13.23 -7.29
CA ASP A 512 6.01 -12.32 -8.11
C ASP A 512 5.93 -10.91 -7.54
N ASN A 513 7.00 -10.11 -7.67
CA ASN A 513 6.89 -8.68 -7.51
C ASN A 513 5.91 -8.15 -8.55
N ASN A 514 4.93 -7.38 -8.17
CA ASN A 514 3.88 -6.95 -9.09
C ASN A 514 3.27 -5.59 -8.70
N LEU A 515 2.70 -4.93 -9.69
CA LEU A 515 1.82 -3.78 -9.52
C LEU A 515 0.46 -4.15 -10.10
N ALA A 516 -0.60 -3.86 -9.39
CA ALA A 516 -1.95 -4.12 -9.85
C ALA A 516 -2.57 -2.90 -10.49
N THR A 517 -3.39 -3.12 -11.51
CA THR A 517 -4.26 -2.10 -12.10
C THR A 517 -5.72 -2.50 -11.90
N LEU A 518 -6.51 -1.58 -11.38
CA LEU A 518 -7.95 -1.67 -11.25
C LEU A 518 -8.58 -0.76 -12.31
N GLU A 519 -9.52 -1.28 -13.07
CA GLU A 519 -10.22 -0.50 -14.10
C GLU A 519 -11.74 -0.73 -14.02
N ASP A 520 -12.50 0.34 -13.82
CA ASP A 520 -13.94 0.31 -14.01
C ASP A 520 -14.26 0.20 -15.50
N THR A 521 -14.96 -0.86 -15.89
CA THR A 521 -15.34 -1.14 -17.28
C THR A 521 -16.85 -1.32 -17.43
N VAL A 522 -17.32 -1.34 -18.65
CA VAL A 522 -18.76 -1.68 -18.93
C VAL A 522 -19.13 -3.10 -18.50
N GLN A 523 -18.16 -3.99 -18.34
CA GLN A 523 -18.34 -5.39 -17.96
C GLN A 523 -18.21 -5.63 -16.45
N GLY A 524 -17.88 -4.58 -15.69
CA GLY A 524 -17.60 -4.61 -14.27
C GLY A 524 -16.18 -4.18 -13.95
N LEU A 525 -15.74 -4.42 -12.73
CA LEU A 525 -14.42 -4.05 -12.24
C LEU A 525 -13.37 -5.07 -12.70
N LYS A 526 -12.41 -4.63 -13.52
CA LYS A 526 -11.29 -5.44 -13.99
C LYS A 526 -10.06 -5.16 -13.13
N LEU A 527 -9.42 -6.22 -12.66
CA LEU A 527 -8.16 -6.19 -11.92
C LEU A 527 -7.10 -6.96 -12.71
N THR A 528 -5.91 -6.37 -12.86
CA THR A 528 -4.79 -6.98 -13.59
C THR A 528 -3.52 -6.79 -12.79
N TRP A 529 -2.73 -7.84 -12.60
CA TRP A 529 -1.42 -7.81 -11.94
C TRP A 529 -0.33 -8.03 -12.96
N GLU A 530 0.67 -7.15 -12.94
CA GLU A 530 1.79 -7.16 -13.88
C GLU A 530 3.11 -7.17 -13.13
N THR A 531 4.06 -8.00 -13.58
CA THR A 531 5.42 -8.12 -13.02
C THR A 531 6.45 -7.56 -13.98
N GLY A 532 7.55 -7.05 -13.43
CA GLY A 532 8.71 -6.68 -14.21
C GLY A 532 9.50 -7.91 -14.69
N VAL A 533 9.88 -7.92 -15.96
CA VAL A 533 10.69 -8.99 -16.56
C VAL A 533 11.93 -8.42 -17.23
N VAL A 534 13.07 -9.10 -17.02
CA VAL A 534 14.34 -8.77 -17.67
C VAL A 534 14.45 -9.58 -18.96
N ASP A 535 14.78 -8.94 -20.07
CA ASP A 535 15.10 -9.60 -21.33
C ASP A 535 16.62 -9.69 -21.51
N GLY A 536 17.13 -10.92 -21.53
CA GLY A 536 18.59 -11.16 -21.57
C GLY A 536 19.31 -10.62 -20.32
N ASP A 537 20.28 -9.74 -20.53
CA ASP A 537 21.06 -9.04 -19.47
C ASP A 537 20.64 -7.56 -19.30
N GLU A 538 19.47 -7.15 -19.87
CA GLU A 538 19.00 -5.75 -19.81
C GLU A 538 18.23 -5.49 -18.51
N HIS A 539 18.98 -5.35 -17.41
CA HIS A 539 18.42 -5.17 -16.07
C HIS A 539 17.87 -3.75 -15.82
N GLU A 540 18.40 -2.75 -16.50
CA GLU A 540 18.05 -1.34 -16.29
C GLU A 540 16.71 -0.96 -16.96
N HIS A 541 16.28 -1.69 -17.99
CA HIS A 541 15.06 -1.41 -18.73
C HIS A 541 14.10 -2.61 -18.79
N PRO A 542 13.63 -3.13 -17.65
CA PRO A 542 12.72 -4.26 -17.64
C PRO A 542 11.43 -3.95 -18.40
N GLY A 543 10.86 -5.00 -18.99
CA GLY A 543 9.50 -4.96 -19.56
C GLY A 543 8.45 -5.37 -18.53
N LEU A 544 7.15 -5.25 -18.91
CA LEU A 544 6.02 -5.73 -18.12
C LEU A 544 5.44 -7.02 -18.69
N LYS A 545 4.94 -7.87 -17.79
CA LYS A 545 4.23 -9.10 -18.13
C LYS A 545 3.04 -9.30 -17.20
N GLU A 546 1.87 -9.58 -17.76
CA GLU A 546 0.68 -9.97 -16.99
C GLU A 546 0.93 -11.29 -16.25
N VAL A 547 0.69 -11.28 -14.94
CA VAL A 547 0.70 -12.46 -14.03
C VAL A 547 -0.71 -13.01 -13.90
N ALA A 548 -1.67 -12.13 -13.64
CA ALA A 548 -3.06 -12.50 -13.38
C ALA A 548 -4.02 -11.38 -13.81
N ALA A 549 -5.22 -11.78 -14.21
CA ALA A 549 -6.34 -10.87 -14.40
C ALA A 549 -7.64 -11.48 -13.89
N VAL A 550 -8.54 -10.66 -13.35
CA VAL A 550 -9.87 -11.03 -12.87
C VAL A 550 -10.85 -9.92 -13.26
N THR A 551 -12.02 -10.31 -13.76
CA THR A 551 -13.12 -9.37 -14.01
C THR A 551 -14.29 -9.70 -13.08
N LEU A 552 -14.68 -8.72 -12.26
CA LEU A 552 -15.78 -8.80 -11.32
C LEU A 552 -17.04 -8.24 -11.99
N SER A 553 -17.74 -9.07 -12.77
CA SER A 553 -18.98 -8.66 -13.42
C SER A 553 -20.10 -8.49 -12.40
N PRO A 554 -21.04 -7.54 -12.61
CA PRO A 554 -22.24 -7.40 -11.78
C PRO A 554 -23.00 -8.73 -11.66
N ARG A 555 -23.55 -8.99 -10.48
CA ARG A 555 -24.48 -10.14 -10.33
C ARG A 555 -25.78 -9.83 -11.05
N SER A 556 -26.25 -10.74 -11.88
CA SER A 556 -27.54 -10.61 -12.55
C SER A 556 -28.66 -10.54 -11.51
N ALA A 557 -29.46 -9.50 -11.54
CA ALA A 557 -30.67 -9.42 -10.74
C ALA A 557 -31.64 -10.52 -11.17
N GLY A 558 -31.77 -11.60 -10.37
CA GLY A 558 -32.78 -12.64 -10.53
C GLY A 558 -32.60 -13.55 -11.75
N GLY A 559 -31.75 -14.53 -11.62
CA GLY A 559 -31.68 -15.67 -12.51
C GLY A 559 -31.06 -16.85 -11.76
N GLY A 560 -31.88 -17.73 -11.20
CA GLY A 560 -31.42 -18.98 -10.62
C GLY A 560 -30.66 -19.80 -11.67
N SER A 561 -29.37 -19.68 -11.69
CA SER A 561 -28.51 -20.57 -12.44
C SER A 561 -28.14 -21.75 -11.54
N THR A 562 -28.80 -22.88 -11.76
CA THR A 562 -28.33 -24.20 -11.32
C THR A 562 -27.05 -24.56 -12.05
N GLY A 563 -25.99 -23.81 -11.82
CA GLY A 563 -24.64 -24.13 -12.24
C GLY A 563 -23.93 -24.78 -11.08
N GLN A 564 -23.94 -26.13 -11.01
CA GLN A 564 -23.04 -26.86 -10.11
C GLN A 564 -21.60 -26.44 -10.38
N VAL A 565 -21.03 -25.65 -9.45
CA VAL A 565 -19.60 -25.44 -9.38
C VAL A 565 -18.96 -26.77 -8.98
N PRO A 566 -18.05 -27.35 -9.77
CA PRO A 566 -17.38 -28.59 -9.38
C PRO A 566 -16.51 -28.33 -8.16
N SER A 567 -16.75 -29.07 -7.07
CA SER A 567 -15.93 -29.08 -5.85
C SER A 567 -14.44 -29.22 -6.21
N PRO A 568 -13.53 -28.43 -5.60
CA PRO A 568 -12.10 -28.48 -5.85
C PRO A 568 -11.46 -29.86 -5.67
N ALA A 569 -12.05 -30.73 -4.85
CA ALA A 569 -11.58 -32.09 -4.59
C ALA A 569 -11.61 -33.02 -5.81
N ARG A 570 -12.41 -32.72 -6.86
CA ARG A 570 -12.46 -33.57 -8.08
C ARG A 570 -11.45 -33.15 -9.15
N ARG A 571 -10.82 -31.99 -9.07
CA ARG A 571 -9.81 -31.57 -10.08
C ARG A 571 -8.40 -32.10 -9.80
N LEU A 572 -8.08 -32.52 -8.56
CA LEU A 572 -6.77 -33.13 -8.26
C LEU A 572 -6.63 -34.56 -8.77
N VAL A 573 -7.74 -35.33 -8.88
CA VAL A 573 -7.68 -36.73 -9.31
C VAL A 573 -7.55 -36.89 -10.84
N SER A 574 -8.00 -35.91 -11.65
CA SER A 574 -7.91 -36.03 -13.12
C SER A 574 -6.56 -35.63 -13.72
N ARG A 575 -5.67 -34.96 -12.95
CA ARG A 575 -4.32 -34.59 -13.44
C ARG A 575 -3.22 -35.59 -13.07
N VAL A 576 -3.48 -36.53 -12.17
CA VAL A 576 -2.51 -37.57 -11.80
C VAL A 576 -2.53 -38.77 -12.78
N SER A 577 -3.61 -38.94 -13.57
CA SER A 577 -3.75 -40.07 -14.48
C SER A 577 -3.06 -39.91 -15.87
N THR A 578 -2.54 -38.74 -16.22
CA THR A 578 -1.88 -38.50 -17.53
C THR A 578 -0.35 -38.51 -17.49
N TRP A 579 0.27 -38.81 -16.32
CA TRP A 579 1.73 -38.88 -16.20
C TRP A 579 2.35 -40.27 -16.29
N ARG A 580 1.58 -41.28 -16.71
CA ARG A 580 2.08 -42.65 -16.98
C ARG A 580 1.95 -43.02 -18.44
N ALA A 581 2.72 -42.45 -19.32
CA ALA A 581 3.15 -43.08 -20.60
C ALA A 581 4.02 -42.14 -21.45
N ARG A 582 5.26 -41.92 -21.06
CA ARG A 582 6.32 -41.68 -22.08
C ARG A 582 7.51 -42.56 -21.72
N ARG A 583 7.58 -43.68 -22.45
CA ARG A 583 8.73 -44.59 -22.46
C ARG A 583 9.92 -43.86 -23.10
N LEU A 584 11.04 -43.86 -22.43
CA LEU A 584 12.34 -43.47 -22.98
C LEU A 584 12.78 -44.47 -24.05
N PRO A 585 13.39 -44.04 -25.18
CA PRO A 585 13.94 -44.95 -26.17
C PRO A 585 15.23 -45.58 -25.67
N GLY A 586 15.38 -46.88 -25.96
CA GLY A 586 16.45 -47.72 -25.47
C GLY A 586 17.84 -47.31 -25.97
N ARG A 587 18.81 -47.36 -25.10
CA ARG A 587 20.24 -47.31 -25.40
C ARG A 587 20.68 -48.64 -26.03
N ALA A 588 21.17 -48.60 -27.25
CA ALA A 588 21.84 -49.70 -27.92
C ALA A 588 23.17 -50.03 -27.21
N ARG A 589 23.33 -51.29 -26.80
CA ARG A 589 24.58 -51.87 -26.31
C ARG A 589 25.54 -52.04 -27.48
N ARG A 590 26.67 -51.34 -27.47
CA ARG A 590 27.83 -51.72 -28.31
C ARG A 590 28.69 -52.75 -27.57
N SER A 591 28.77 -53.94 -28.12
CA SER A 591 29.71 -55.01 -27.78
C SER A 591 31.15 -54.59 -28.08
N ARG A 592 32.06 -54.66 -27.11
CA ARG A 592 33.48 -54.75 -27.36
C ARG A 592 33.89 -56.22 -27.38
N ARG A 593 34.57 -56.67 -28.42
CA ARG A 593 35.44 -57.83 -28.45
C ARG A 593 36.91 -57.40 -28.59
N PRO A 594 37.86 -58.26 -28.13
CA PRO A 594 39.17 -57.83 -27.65
C PRO A 594 40.25 -57.90 -28.70
N ARG A 595 41.25 -57.06 -28.56
CA ARG A 595 42.67 -57.42 -28.56
C ARG A 595 43.47 -56.37 -27.84
#